data_cf968023e8e4ca3e6b5cffc77627b39a
#
_entry.id   cf968023e8e4ca3e6b5cffc77627b39a
#
_cell.length_a   1.000
_cell.length_b   1.000
_cell.length_c   1.000
_cell.angle_alpha   90.00
_cell.angle_beta   90.00
_cell.angle_gamma   90.00
#
_symmetry.space_group_name_H-M   'P 1'
#
loop_
_entity.id
_entity.type
_entity.pdbx_description
1 polymer ?
#
loop_
_entity_poly.entity_id
_entity_poly.type
_entity_poly.pdbx_seq_one_letter_code
_entity_poly.pdbx_strand_id
1 'polypeptide(L)'
;MNYLKFTALLSILFLAACSSENETAAEATETEAENTETEEQGPPYTEYMTCTPGADFSDATVSAMIDEWNDFEFADGLFYSAGHDPVESVSLGGENVVYWQLWWDSKEASDAGWADWTINSEADAWRAKYSSVMTCDGEAKRNYDFYWPLGEEANWDRPSQWVTYAHYCKFNGEDGIELLRSAVGAFNEFTLSADNPEPFAYSVIFHNGENPEPYTDYDFFWMNYYENHIDAETSYARFAENGSEVQAMFDASATCEGPNASDSYQFYPDPDDEA
;
A
#
# COMPACT_ATOMS: atom_id res chain seq x y z
N MET A 1 38.04 -5.70 -38.97
CA MET A 1 39.02 -6.75 -39.22
C MET A 1 38.74 -7.89 -38.23
N ASN A 2 38.25 -9.01 -38.79
CA ASN A 2 38.15 -10.42 -38.27
C ASN A 2 37.39 -10.67 -36.96
N TYR A 3 36.18 -11.17 -37.02
CA TYR A 3 35.67 -12.56 -37.11
C TYR A 3 36.36 -13.57 -36.18
N LEU A 4 35.59 -14.18 -35.23
CA LEU A 4 35.52 -15.65 -35.18
C LEU A 4 34.23 -16.12 -34.47
N LYS A 5 33.43 -16.88 -35.22
CA LYS A 5 32.30 -17.70 -34.76
C LYS A 5 32.86 -19.01 -34.19
N PHE A 6 32.24 -19.56 -33.15
CA PHE A 6 32.33 -21.00 -32.87
C PHE A 6 30.96 -21.56 -32.51
N THR A 7 30.48 -22.38 -33.45
CA THR A 7 29.36 -23.31 -33.31
C THR A 7 29.93 -24.64 -32.85
N ALA A 8 29.30 -25.32 -31.91
CA ALA A 8 29.44 -26.76 -31.75
C ALA A 8 28.14 -27.38 -31.25
N LEU A 9 27.49 -28.09 -32.16
CA LEU A 9 26.46 -29.12 -31.94
C LEU A 9 27.11 -30.34 -31.28
N LEU A 10 26.41 -30.96 -30.31
CA LEU A 10 26.61 -32.38 -30.04
C LEU A 10 25.29 -33.05 -29.65
N SER A 11 24.73 -33.79 -30.61
CA SER A 11 23.65 -34.75 -30.48
C SER A 11 24.20 -36.08 -29.98
N ILE A 12 23.58 -36.69 -28.97
CA ILE A 12 23.75 -38.12 -28.72
C ILE A 12 22.38 -38.77 -28.56
N LEU A 13 22.02 -39.57 -29.56
CA LEU A 13 20.98 -40.59 -29.48
C LEU A 13 21.52 -41.79 -28.68
N PHE A 14 20.66 -42.40 -27.85
CA PHE A 14 20.76 -43.83 -27.58
C PHE A 14 19.39 -44.49 -27.62
N LEU A 15 19.38 -45.60 -28.41
CA LEU A 15 18.28 -46.45 -28.78
C LEU A 15 18.05 -47.56 -27.74
N ALA A 16 16.80 -47.82 -27.49
CA ALA A 16 16.07 -49.09 -27.37
C ALA A 16 16.73 -50.37 -26.85
N ALA A 17 16.03 -51.03 -25.94
CA ALA A 17 15.82 -52.48 -25.98
C ALA A 17 14.50 -52.88 -25.29
N CYS A 18 13.74 -53.68 -26.00
CA CYS A 18 12.46 -54.30 -25.67
C CYS A 18 12.57 -55.44 -24.63
N SER A 19 11.55 -55.72 -23.87
CA SER A 19 10.63 -56.91 -23.88
C SER A 19 10.09 -57.08 -22.46
N SER A 20 8.92 -57.49 -22.15
CA SER A 20 7.79 -58.22 -22.66
C SER A 20 6.72 -58.28 -21.55
N GLU A 21 5.48 -58.11 -21.98
CA GLU A 21 4.23 -58.71 -21.49
C GLU A 21 4.02 -58.96 -19.97
N ASN A 22 3.05 -58.25 -19.38
CA ASN A 22 1.82 -58.90 -18.89
C ASN A 22 0.70 -57.86 -18.67
N GLU A 23 -0.47 -58.16 -19.18
CA GLU A 23 -1.73 -57.45 -19.07
C GLU A 23 -2.22 -57.43 -17.62
N THR A 24 -2.63 -56.28 -17.16
CA THR A 24 -3.83 -56.14 -16.32
C THR A 24 -4.37 -54.70 -16.46
N ALA A 25 -5.52 -54.56 -17.07
CA ALA A 25 -6.25 -53.32 -17.22
C ALA A 25 -6.62 -52.76 -15.83
N ALA A 26 -6.09 -51.57 -15.53
CA ALA A 26 -6.63 -50.66 -14.54
C ALA A 26 -6.86 -49.35 -15.26
N GLU A 27 -8.14 -49.03 -15.37
CA GLU A 27 -8.67 -47.78 -15.89
C GLU A 27 -8.12 -46.64 -15.03
N ALA A 28 -7.07 -45.98 -15.48
CA ALA A 28 -6.57 -44.76 -14.86
C ALA A 28 -7.47 -43.62 -15.33
N THR A 29 -8.36 -43.19 -14.50
CA THR A 29 -9.05 -41.90 -14.62
C THR A 29 -7.95 -40.82 -14.55
N GLU A 30 -7.61 -40.26 -15.70
CA GLU A 30 -6.84 -39.02 -15.77
C GLU A 30 -7.72 -37.93 -15.12
N THR A 31 -7.43 -37.62 -13.86
CA THR A 31 -7.85 -36.38 -13.27
C THR A 31 -6.95 -35.31 -13.89
N GLU A 32 -7.47 -34.59 -14.89
CA GLU A 32 -6.90 -33.32 -15.29
C GLU A 32 -6.82 -32.47 -14.01
N ALA A 33 -5.61 -32.30 -13.50
CA ALA A 33 -5.34 -31.26 -12.52
C ALA A 33 -5.53 -29.93 -13.28
N GLU A 34 -6.68 -29.33 -13.05
CA GLU A 34 -6.96 -27.95 -13.42
C GLU A 34 -5.88 -27.10 -12.76
N ASN A 35 -4.88 -26.75 -13.54
CA ASN A 35 -3.82 -25.83 -13.14
C ASN A 35 -4.49 -24.45 -13.11
N THR A 36 -5.15 -24.12 -12.02
CA THR A 36 -5.55 -22.76 -11.72
C THR A 36 -4.23 -21.98 -11.57
N GLU A 37 -3.77 -21.37 -12.66
CA GLU A 37 -2.85 -20.26 -12.60
C GLU A 37 -3.57 -19.22 -11.72
N THR A 38 -3.14 -19.12 -10.45
CA THR A 38 -3.45 -17.97 -9.63
C THR A 38 -2.75 -16.82 -10.34
N GLU A 39 -3.50 -15.98 -11.03
CA GLU A 39 -2.99 -14.70 -11.51
C GLU A 39 -2.38 -14.03 -10.28
N GLU A 40 -1.07 -13.77 -10.29
CA GLU A 40 -0.42 -12.98 -9.26
C GLU A 40 -1.08 -11.60 -9.33
N GLN A 41 -2.00 -11.36 -8.40
CA GLN A 41 -2.65 -10.07 -8.25
C GLN A 41 -1.56 -9.07 -7.91
N GLY A 42 -1.44 -8.01 -8.70
CA GLY A 42 -0.49 -6.92 -8.46
C GLY A 42 -0.73 -6.24 -7.10
N PRO A 43 0.14 -5.34 -6.69
CA PRO A 43 -0.08 -4.58 -5.47
C PRO A 43 -1.40 -3.80 -5.55
N PRO A 44 -2.10 -3.61 -4.42
CA PRO A 44 -3.28 -2.76 -4.37
C PRO A 44 -2.99 -1.37 -4.93
N TYR A 45 -3.95 -0.85 -5.71
CA TYR A 45 -3.89 0.50 -6.23
C TYR A 45 -4.46 1.47 -5.21
N THR A 46 -3.68 2.46 -4.82
CA THR A 46 -4.04 3.39 -3.76
C THR A 46 -4.09 4.82 -4.29
N GLU A 47 -5.13 5.54 -3.88
CA GLU A 47 -5.30 6.96 -4.19
C GLU A 47 -5.35 7.78 -2.91
N TYR A 48 -4.76 8.97 -2.97
CA TYR A 48 -4.89 9.99 -1.92
C TYR A 48 -5.45 11.27 -2.49
N MET A 49 -6.50 11.78 -1.88
CA MET A 49 -7.01 13.13 -2.13
C MET A 49 -6.55 14.06 -1.01
N THR A 50 -6.21 15.29 -1.37
CA THR A 50 -6.07 16.37 -0.41
C THR A 50 -7.44 17.00 -0.18
N CYS A 51 -7.85 17.09 1.07
CA CYS A 51 -9.11 17.66 1.47
C CYS A 51 -8.89 18.90 2.34
N THR A 52 -9.78 19.88 2.19
CA THR A 52 -9.76 21.11 3.00
C THR A 52 -10.88 21.04 4.03
N PRO A 53 -10.56 21.06 5.32
CA PRO A 53 -11.56 21.19 6.39
C PRO A 53 -12.39 22.47 6.24
N GLY A 54 -13.71 22.35 6.40
CA GLY A 54 -14.63 23.47 6.36
C GLY A 54 -14.91 24.06 7.75
N ALA A 55 -15.85 25.00 7.82
CA ALA A 55 -16.18 25.70 9.07
C ALA A 55 -16.86 24.78 10.11
N ASP A 56 -17.50 23.71 9.66
CA ASP A 56 -18.21 22.73 10.50
C ASP A 56 -17.40 21.43 10.70
N PHE A 57 -16.10 21.44 10.37
CA PHE A 57 -15.22 20.28 10.54
C PHE A 57 -15.07 19.93 12.02
N SER A 58 -15.42 18.71 12.37
CA SER A 58 -15.24 18.10 13.69
C SER A 58 -15.41 16.59 13.59
N ASP A 59 -14.94 15.84 14.58
CA ASP A 59 -15.09 14.38 14.61
C ASP A 59 -16.54 13.94 14.40
N ALA A 60 -17.49 14.59 15.09
CA ALA A 60 -18.91 14.24 14.98
C ALA A 60 -19.51 14.50 13.58
N THR A 61 -19.09 15.59 12.92
CA THR A 61 -19.60 15.93 11.59
C THR A 61 -18.92 15.13 10.50
N VAL A 62 -17.64 14.78 10.66
CA VAL A 62 -16.91 13.85 9.79
C VAL A 62 -17.50 12.45 9.92
N SER A 63 -17.75 11.94 11.15
CA SER A 63 -18.41 10.65 11.35
C SER A 63 -19.75 10.58 10.61
N ALA A 64 -20.64 11.56 10.83
CA ALA A 64 -21.94 11.61 10.17
C ALA A 64 -21.84 11.71 8.63
N MET A 65 -20.80 12.35 8.12
CA MET A 65 -20.50 12.43 6.68
C MET A 65 -20.08 11.06 6.14
N ILE A 66 -19.24 10.33 6.88
CA ILE A 66 -18.73 9.00 6.49
C ILE A 66 -19.84 7.95 6.63
N ASP A 67 -20.68 7.99 7.68
CA ASP A 67 -21.81 7.07 7.84
C ASP A 67 -22.71 7.12 6.60
N GLU A 68 -23.08 8.34 6.13
CA GLU A 68 -23.87 8.48 4.90
C GLU A 68 -23.09 8.11 3.62
N TRP A 69 -21.75 8.25 3.61
CA TRP A 69 -20.94 7.82 2.50
C TRP A 69 -20.88 6.29 2.39
N ASN A 70 -20.89 5.58 3.52
CA ASN A 70 -20.96 4.13 3.57
C ASN A 70 -22.31 3.56 3.12
N ASP A 71 -23.39 4.37 3.10
CA ASP A 71 -24.68 3.98 2.54
C ASP A 71 -24.68 3.88 0.99
N PHE A 72 -23.64 4.39 0.30
CA PHE A 72 -23.54 4.27 -1.15
C PHE A 72 -23.14 2.86 -1.59
N GLU A 73 -23.73 2.40 -2.68
CA GLU A 73 -23.24 1.23 -3.42
C GLU A 73 -22.00 1.66 -4.22
N PHE A 74 -20.82 1.20 -3.79
CA PHE A 74 -19.59 1.47 -4.52
C PHE A 74 -19.41 0.48 -5.67
N ALA A 75 -18.67 0.92 -6.71
CA ALA A 75 -18.23 0.02 -7.76
C ALA A 75 -17.37 -1.11 -7.20
N ASP A 76 -17.48 -2.28 -7.82
CA ASP A 76 -16.65 -3.42 -7.46
C ASP A 76 -15.17 -3.02 -7.44
N GLY A 77 -14.45 -3.49 -6.41
CA GLY A 77 -13.00 -3.29 -6.28
C GLY A 77 -12.57 -2.16 -5.33
N LEU A 78 -13.46 -1.31 -4.81
CA LEU A 78 -13.15 -0.50 -3.62
C LEU A 78 -13.27 -1.40 -2.39
N PHE A 79 -12.16 -1.65 -1.69
CA PHE A 79 -12.18 -2.56 -0.54
C PHE A 79 -11.74 -1.90 0.76
N TYR A 80 -11.17 -0.69 0.71
CA TYR A 80 -10.76 0.03 1.91
C TYR A 80 -10.70 1.54 1.69
N SER A 81 -10.99 2.31 2.74
CA SER A 81 -10.80 3.76 2.77
C SER A 81 -10.43 4.24 4.16
N ALA A 82 -9.64 5.30 4.23
CA ALA A 82 -9.20 5.92 5.48
C ALA A 82 -9.06 7.44 5.36
N GLY A 83 -9.21 8.11 6.49
CA GLY A 83 -8.87 9.50 6.66
C GLY A 83 -7.57 9.67 7.46
N HIS A 84 -6.80 10.71 7.14
CA HIS A 84 -5.59 11.06 7.88
C HIS A 84 -5.60 12.55 8.18
N ASP A 85 -5.54 12.88 9.48
CA ASP A 85 -5.49 14.26 9.98
C ASP A 85 -4.07 14.55 10.47
N PRO A 86 -3.27 15.36 9.75
CA PRO A 86 -1.91 15.69 10.18
C PRO A 86 -1.89 16.39 11.54
N VAL A 87 -1.04 15.88 12.45
CA VAL A 87 -0.86 16.47 13.79
C VAL A 87 -0.31 17.90 13.70
N GLU A 88 0.54 18.17 12.71
CA GLU A 88 1.04 19.51 12.44
C GLU A 88 0.16 20.20 11.38
N SER A 89 -0.09 21.50 11.58
CA SER A 89 -0.94 22.30 10.69
C SER A 89 -0.35 22.52 9.28
N VAL A 90 0.91 22.15 9.05
CA VAL A 90 1.58 22.21 7.75
C VAL A 90 2.07 20.84 7.37
N SER A 91 1.64 20.37 6.23
CA SER A 91 2.05 19.09 5.65
C SER A 91 2.50 19.28 4.20
N LEU A 92 2.95 18.20 3.55
CA LEU A 92 3.35 18.25 2.13
C LEU A 92 2.21 18.74 1.21
N GLY A 93 0.95 18.48 1.56
CA GLY A 93 -0.23 18.95 0.81
C GLY A 93 -0.63 20.40 1.05
N GLY A 94 0.02 21.09 1.99
CA GLY A 94 -0.28 22.48 2.32
C GLY A 94 -0.63 22.71 3.79
N GLU A 95 -1.22 23.87 4.09
CA GLU A 95 -1.64 24.25 5.43
C GLU A 95 -3.08 23.79 5.71
N ASN A 96 -3.32 23.25 6.91
CA ASN A 96 -4.64 22.85 7.39
C ASN A 96 -5.39 21.95 6.40
N VAL A 97 -4.73 20.91 5.93
CA VAL A 97 -5.32 19.90 5.05
C VAL A 97 -5.42 18.57 5.78
N VAL A 98 -6.38 17.77 5.37
CA VAL A 98 -6.51 16.36 5.73
C VAL A 98 -6.42 15.51 4.47
N TYR A 99 -6.17 14.21 4.60
CA TYR A 99 -6.07 13.33 3.45
C TYR A 99 -7.15 12.25 3.51
N TRP A 100 -7.73 11.95 2.36
CA TRP A 100 -8.63 10.83 2.16
C TRP A 100 -7.94 9.80 1.29
N GLN A 101 -7.77 8.59 1.79
CA GLN A 101 -7.17 7.45 1.12
C GLN A 101 -8.24 6.49 0.63
N LEU A 102 -8.09 5.97 -0.57
CA LEU A 102 -8.92 4.93 -1.18
C LEU A 102 -8.03 3.79 -1.68
N TRP A 103 -8.43 2.54 -1.44
CA TRP A 103 -7.73 1.35 -1.92
C TRP A 103 -8.63 0.56 -2.85
N TRP A 104 -8.09 0.25 -4.00
CA TRP A 104 -8.78 -0.46 -5.06
C TRP A 104 -8.01 -1.73 -5.42
N ASP A 105 -8.73 -2.76 -5.91
CA ASP A 105 -8.13 -3.99 -6.44
C ASP A 105 -7.18 -3.70 -7.62
N SER A 106 -7.51 -2.67 -8.42
CA SER A 106 -6.70 -2.24 -9.56
C SER A 106 -7.01 -0.80 -9.97
N LYS A 107 -6.16 -0.25 -10.85
CA LYS A 107 -6.41 1.05 -11.48
C LYS A 107 -7.72 1.06 -12.28
N GLU A 108 -8.02 -0.02 -12.99
CA GLU A 108 -9.23 -0.16 -13.79
C GLU A 108 -10.49 -0.10 -12.91
N ALA A 109 -10.45 -0.72 -11.72
CA ALA A 109 -11.54 -0.63 -10.74
C ALA A 109 -11.72 0.81 -10.23
N SER A 110 -10.62 1.49 -9.93
CA SER A 110 -10.65 2.92 -9.56
C SER A 110 -11.24 3.79 -10.66
N ASP A 111 -10.80 3.64 -11.92
CA ASP A 111 -11.30 4.41 -13.06
C ASP A 111 -12.82 4.20 -13.24
N ALA A 112 -13.31 2.96 -13.08
CA ALA A 112 -14.75 2.65 -13.15
C ALA A 112 -15.52 3.28 -11.99
N GLY A 113 -15.01 3.16 -10.75
CA GLY A 113 -15.63 3.76 -9.56
C GLY A 113 -15.74 5.28 -9.66
N TRP A 114 -14.69 5.94 -10.13
CA TRP A 114 -14.74 7.40 -10.35
C TRP A 114 -15.70 7.81 -11.48
N ALA A 115 -15.80 7.01 -12.55
CA ALA A 115 -16.76 7.28 -13.62
C ALA A 115 -18.20 7.22 -13.09
N ASP A 116 -18.54 6.20 -12.30
CA ASP A 116 -19.85 6.04 -11.67
C ASP A 116 -20.13 7.15 -10.67
N TRP A 117 -19.15 7.48 -9.80
CA TRP A 117 -19.27 8.55 -8.81
C TRP A 117 -19.54 9.92 -9.44
N THR A 118 -18.91 10.20 -10.57
CA THR A 118 -19.02 11.50 -11.26
C THR A 118 -20.40 11.76 -11.83
N ILE A 119 -21.14 10.72 -12.21
CA ILE A 119 -22.49 10.85 -12.79
C ILE A 119 -23.61 10.60 -11.77
N ASN A 120 -23.26 10.25 -10.53
CA ASN A 120 -24.22 9.93 -9.48
C ASN A 120 -24.79 11.22 -8.84
N SER A 121 -26.10 11.46 -9.06
CA SER A 121 -26.77 12.65 -8.50
C SER A 121 -26.92 12.63 -6.99
N GLU A 122 -26.92 11.46 -6.35
CA GLU A 122 -26.95 11.31 -4.89
C GLU A 122 -25.59 11.70 -4.30
N ALA A 123 -24.50 11.32 -4.96
CA ALA A 123 -23.16 11.76 -4.61
C ALA A 123 -23.00 13.29 -4.74
N ASP A 124 -23.60 13.91 -5.75
CA ASP A 124 -23.62 15.37 -5.87
C ASP A 124 -24.37 16.02 -4.69
N ALA A 125 -25.51 15.47 -4.31
CA ALA A 125 -26.30 15.98 -3.18
C ALA A 125 -25.53 15.81 -1.85
N TRP A 126 -24.86 14.68 -1.66
CA TRP A 126 -24.01 14.42 -0.51
C TRP A 126 -22.83 15.40 -0.44
N ARG A 127 -22.09 15.60 -1.54
CA ARG A 127 -20.99 16.60 -1.60
C ARG A 127 -21.47 18.00 -1.25
N ALA A 128 -22.65 18.40 -1.77
CA ALA A 128 -23.23 19.70 -1.46
C ALA A 128 -23.63 19.82 0.01
N LYS A 129 -24.20 18.75 0.59
CA LYS A 129 -24.61 18.70 2.01
C LYS A 129 -23.43 18.89 2.96
N TYR A 130 -22.30 18.23 2.66
CA TYR A 130 -21.14 18.20 3.55
C TYR A 130 -20.02 19.18 3.15
N SER A 131 -20.29 20.10 2.23
CA SER A 131 -19.30 21.08 1.76
C SER A 131 -18.75 22.02 2.85
N SER A 132 -19.50 22.24 3.95
CA SER A 132 -19.04 23.00 5.12
C SER A 132 -18.26 22.13 6.11
N VAL A 133 -18.31 20.81 5.99
CA VAL A 133 -17.51 19.88 6.78
C VAL A 133 -16.15 19.70 6.14
N MET A 134 -16.11 19.22 4.88
CA MET A 134 -14.87 18.98 4.18
C MET A 134 -15.10 18.98 2.65
N THR A 135 -14.10 19.43 1.91
CA THR A 135 -14.09 19.33 0.45
C THR A 135 -12.78 18.72 -0.03
N CYS A 136 -12.87 17.71 -0.89
CA CYS A 136 -11.70 17.00 -1.41
C CYS A 136 -11.51 17.28 -2.90
N ASP A 137 -10.25 17.43 -3.33
CA ASP A 137 -9.88 17.59 -4.72
C ASP A 137 -9.65 16.22 -5.38
N GLY A 138 -10.69 15.68 -5.99
CA GLY A 138 -10.63 14.40 -6.70
C GLY A 138 -9.93 14.49 -8.07
N GLU A 139 -9.73 15.70 -8.63
CA GLU A 139 -9.00 15.88 -9.88
C GLU A 139 -7.48 15.88 -9.66
N ALA A 140 -7.03 16.36 -8.49
CA ALA A 140 -5.63 16.36 -8.09
C ALA A 140 -5.26 15.17 -7.17
N LYS A 141 -5.96 14.04 -7.31
CA LYS A 141 -5.65 12.83 -6.57
C LYS A 141 -4.27 12.28 -6.96
N ARG A 142 -3.62 11.66 -6.00
CA ARG A 142 -2.30 11.04 -6.16
C ARG A 142 -2.44 9.54 -6.17
N ASN A 143 -1.69 8.88 -7.03
CA ASN A 143 -1.85 7.47 -7.37
C ASN A 143 -0.59 6.71 -7.03
N TYR A 144 -0.73 5.56 -6.34
CA TYR A 144 0.39 4.77 -5.87
C TYR A 144 0.12 3.28 -5.93
N ASP A 145 1.20 2.51 -6.11
CA ASP A 145 1.27 1.09 -5.80
C ASP A 145 1.62 0.93 -4.31
N PHE A 146 0.87 0.10 -3.61
CA PHE A 146 1.01 -0.10 -2.18
C PHE A 146 1.63 -1.46 -1.88
N TYR A 147 2.76 -1.46 -1.16
CA TYR A 147 3.45 -2.67 -0.74
C TYR A 147 3.43 -2.79 0.78
N TRP A 148 3.12 -3.98 1.26
CA TRP A 148 3.03 -4.34 2.67
C TRP A 148 4.12 -5.37 3.03
N PRO A 149 5.37 -4.95 3.33
CA PRO A 149 6.51 -5.86 3.35
C PRO A 149 6.52 -6.90 4.47
N LEU A 150 5.81 -6.67 5.58
CA LEU A 150 5.63 -7.67 6.64
C LEU A 150 4.52 -8.67 6.30
N GLY A 151 3.55 -8.30 5.45
CA GLY A 151 2.43 -9.16 5.12
C GLY A 151 1.68 -9.66 6.35
N GLU A 152 1.40 -10.97 6.38
CA GLU A 152 0.73 -11.65 7.50
C GLU A 152 1.62 -11.79 8.76
N GLU A 153 2.92 -11.51 8.66
CA GLU A 153 3.85 -11.54 9.80
C GLU A 153 3.78 -10.27 10.65
N ALA A 154 3.09 -9.22 10.18
CA ALA A 154 2.88 -8.02 10.95
C ALA A 154 2.09 -8.31 12.23
N ASN A 155 2.58 -7.84 13.38
CA ASN A 155 1.80 -7.82 14.62
C ASN A 155 0.84 -6.63 14.60
N TRP A 156 -0.21 -6.72 13.74
CA TRP A 156 -1.09 -5.60 13.45
C TRP A 156 -2.52 -6.06 13.16
N ASP A 157 -3.41 -5.84 14.09
CA ASP A 157 -4.85 -6.15 13.97
C ASP A 157 -5.67 -4.95 13.43
N ARG A 158 -5.04 -4.06 12.71
CA ARG A 158 -5.62 -2.83 12.14
C ARG A 158 -6.83 -2.31 12.94
N PRO A 159 -6.63 -1.49 13.97
CA PRO A 159 -7.73 -0.88 14.70
C PRO A 159 -8.46 0.13 13.80
N SER A 160 -9.71 0.48 14.13
CA SER A 160 -10.46 1.52 13.41
C SER A 160 -9.85 2.93 13.55
N GLN A 161 -8.98 3.12 14.53
CA GLN A 161 -8.19 4.34 14.74
C GLN A 161 -6.74 3.97 15.03
N TRP A 162 -5.80 4.65 14.38
CA TRP A 162 -4.37 4.45 14.56
C TRP A 162 -3.61 5.75 14.27
N VAL A 163 -2.30 5.73 14.40
CA VAL A 163 -1.43 6.83 13.99
C VAL A 163 -0.51 6.41 12.86
N THR A 164 -0.35 7.30 11.88
CA THR A 164 0.53 7.12 10.72
C THR A 164 1.70 8.08 10.80
N TYR A 165 2.92 7.56 10.60
CA TYR A 165 4.15 8.34 10.54
C TYR A 165 4.78 8.20 9.16
N ALA A 166 4.63 9.24 8.33
CA ALA A 166 5.04 9.25 6.94
C ALA A 166 6.44 9.83 6.76
N HIS A 167 7.29 9.12 6.03
CA HIS A 167 8.57 9.64 5.53
C HIS A 167 8.51 9.79 4.01
N TYR A 168 9.03 10.88 3.50
CA TYR A 168 9.08 11.22 2.08
C TYR A 168 10.51 11.03 1.59
N CYS A 169 10.74 10.09 0.68
CA CYS A 169 12.06 9.54 0.41
C CYS A 169 12.48 9.73 -1.06
N LYS A 170 13.77 10.04 -1.24
CA LYS A 170 14.39 10.17 -2.55
C LYS A 170 15.63 9.27 -2.62
N PHE A 171 15.74 8.48 -3.68
CA PHE A 171 16.89 7.59 -3.85
C PHE A 171 18.21 8.37 -3.99
N ASN A 172 19.27 7.85 -3.37
CA ASN A 172 20.60 8.46 -3.42
C ASN A 172 21.37 8.16 -4.72
N GLY A 173 20.90 7.18 -5.53
CA GLY A 173 21.54 6.78 -6.77
C GLY A 173 20.71 5.77 -7.56
N GLU A 174 21.25 5.33 -8.70
CA GLU A 174 20.56 4.42 -9.63
C GLU A 174 20.30 3.03 -9.03
N ASP A 175 21.08 2.61 -8.03
CA ASP A 175 20.94 1.35 -7.31
C ASP A 175 20.06 1.46 -6.04
N GLY A 176 19.46 2.64 -5.82
CA GLY A 176 18.69 2.95 -4.61
C GLY A 176 17.57 1.93 -4.32
N ILE A 177 16.83 1.49 -5.34
CA ILE A 177 15.75 0.50 -5.16
C ILE A 177 16.26 -0.88 -4.73
N GLU A 178 17.40 -1.33 -5.24
CA GLU A 178 18.01 -2.61 -4.84
C GLU A 178 18.55 -2.54 -3.40
N LEU A 179 19.13 -1.40 -3.04
CA LEU A 179 19.57 -1.13 -1.67
C LEU A 179 18.39 -1.04 -0.73
N LEU A 180 17.28 -0.38 -1.14
CA LEU A 180 16.04 -0.32 -0.35
C LEU A 180 15.47 -1.72 -0.10
N ARG A 181 15.41 -2.57 -1.11
CA ARG A 181 14.95 -3.96 -0.95
C ARG A 181 15.77 -4.73 0.10
N SER A 182 17.08 -4.52 0.11
CA SER A 182 17.97 -5.12 1.11
C SER A 182 17.74 -4.55 2.50
N ALA A 183 17.54 -3.23 2.61
CA ALA A 183 17.23 -2.55 3.86
C ALA A 183 15.88 -2.99 4.45
N VAL A 184 14.85 -3.16 3.59
CA VAL A 184 13.54 -3.71 3.95
C VAL A 184 13.67 -5.10 4.55
N GLY A 185 14.46 -6.01 3.94
CA GLY A 185 14.71 -7.34 4.49
C GLY A 185 15.32 -7.30 5.89
N ALA A 186 16.36 -6.47 6.08
CA ALA A 186 17.00 -6.30 7.39
C ALA A 186 16.07 -5.65 8.42
N PHE A 187 15.21 -4.72 7.99
CA PHE A 187 14.21 -4.09 8.86
C PHE A 187 13.13 -5.08 9.29
N ASN A 188 12.69 -5.96 8.39
CA ASN A 188 11.75 -7.03 8.75
C ASN A 188 12.35 -7.96 9.83
N GLU A 189 13.59 -8.40 9.65
CA GLU A 189 14.29 -9.21 10.67
C GLU A 189 14.39 -8.46 12.02
N PHE A 190 14.68 -7.18 12.00
CA PHE A 190 14.74 -6.33 13.21
C PHE A 190 13.37 -6.23 13.88
N THR A 191 12.29 -5.97 13.11
CA THR A 191 10.93 -5.77 13.63
C THR A 191 10.34 -7.06 14.20
N LEU A 192 10.58 -8.19 13.53
CA LEU A 192 10.11 -9.51 13.96
C LEU A 192 10.95 -10.13 15.08
N SER A 193 11.97 -9.42 15.58
CA SER A 193 12.76 -9.91 16.72
C SER A 193 11.88 -10.10 17.96
N ALA A 194 12.24 -11.10 18.80
CA ALA A 194 11.46 -11.48 19.98
C ALA A 194 11.25 -10.36 21.02
N ASP A 195 12.00 -9.28 20.91
CA ASP A 195 11.95 -8.13 21.81
C ASP A 195 11.08 -6.97 21.28
N ASN A 196 10.24 -7.23 20.25
CA ASN A 196 9.33 -6.23 19.70
C ASN A 196 7.88 -6.45 20.17
N PRO A 197 7.46 -5.88 21.30
CA PRO A 197 6.12 -6.11 21.84
C PRO A 197 5.04 -5.21 21.26
N GLU A 198 5.39 -4.04 20.69
CA GLU A 198 4.40 -3.08 20.23
C GLU A 198 3.75 -3.56 18.93
N PRO A 199 2.40 -3.45 18.81
CA PRO A 199 1.71 -3.62 17.54
C PRO A 199 2.25 -2.64 16.50
N PHE A 200 2.67 -3.18 15.36
CA PHE A 200 3.33 -2.40 14.32
C PHE A 200 3.14 -3.00 12.94
N ALA A 201 2.94 -2.11 11.99
CA ALA A 201 3.03 -2.42 10.58
C ALA A 201 3.64 -1.24 9.81
N TYR A 202 4.03 -1.49 8.58
CA TYR A 202 4.49 -0.42 7.69
C TYR A 202 4.21 -0.76 6.23
N SER A 203 4.14 0.28 5.42
CA SER A 203 4.08 0.15 3.98
C SER A 203 5.14 0.97 3.28
N VAL A 204 5.45 0.56 2.05
CA VAL A 204 6.24 1.34 1.09
C VAL A 204 5.35 1.58 -0.12
N ILE A 205 5.15 2.84 -0.48
CA ILE A 205 4.28 3.20 -1.61
C ILE A 205 5.09 3.92 -2.68
N PHE A 206 4.89 3.52 -3.93
CA PHE A 206 5.56 4.09 -5.09
C PHE A 206 4.55 4.75 -6.02
N HIS A 207 4.98 5.79 -6.73
CA HIS A 207 4.12 6.43 -7.71
C HIS A 207 3.61 5.45 -8.77
N ASN A 208 2.31 5.52 -9.06
CA ASN A 208 1.68 4.82 -10.16
C ASN A 208 1.05 5.87 -11.11
N GLY A 209 1.78 6.22 -12.17
CA GLY A 209 1.39 7.27 -13.09
C GLY A 209 1.88 8.66 -12.71
N GLU A 210 1.21 9.69 -13.23
CA GLU A 210 1.54 11.09 -12.98
C GLU A 210 0.90 11.56 -11.67
N ASN A 211 1.71 12.16 -10.81
CA ASN A 211 1.25 12.77 -9.57
C ASN A 211 1.56 14.28 -9.59
N PRO A 212 0.79 15.12 -8.86
CA PRO A 212 1.05 16.56 -8.79
C PRO A 212 2.28 16.89 -7.94
N GLU A 213 2.89 18.04 -8.22
CA GLU A 213 3.86 18.65 -7.30
C GLU A 213 3.16 19.00 -5.95
N PRO A 214 3.89 18.94 -4.83
CA PRO A 214 5.33 18.63 -4.67
C PRO A 214 5.63 17.13 -4.50
N TYR A 215 4.63 16.24 -4.63
CA TYR A 215 4.78 14.80 -4.34
C TYR A 215 5.78 14.12 -5.29
N THR A 216 5.88 14.58 -6.53
CA THR A 216 6.85 14.10 -7.53
C THR A 216 8.30 14.46 -7.23
N ASP A 217 8.56 15.27 -6.21
CA ASP A 217 9.91 15.51 -5.70
C ASP A 217 10.51 14.31 -4.99
N TYR A 218 9.69 13.30 -4.66
CA TYR A 218 10.08 12.09 -3.93
C TYR A 218 9.89 10.85 -4.81
N ASP A 219 10.71 9.83 -4.61
CA ASP A 219 10.65 8.58 -5.38
C ASP A 219 9.67 7.56 -4.74
N PHE A 220 9.54 7.60 -3.41
CA PHE A 220 8.62 6.75 -2.65
C PHE A 220 8.28 7.36 -1.30
N PHE A 221 7.26 6.79 -0.65
CA PHE A 221 6.87 7.14 0.71
C PHE A 221 6.93 5.89 1.59
N TRP A 222 7.48 6.06 2.78
CA TRP A 222 7.53 5.04 3.83
C TRP A 222 6.54 5.41 4.92
N MET A 223 5.57 4.54 5.22
CA MET A 223 4.50 4.79 6.16
C MET A 223 4.58 3.80 7.31
N ASN A 224 4.80 4.26 8.53
CA ASN A 224 4.74 3.43 9.74
C ASN A 224 3.38 3.60 10.41
N TYR A 225 2.83 2.49 10.92
CA TYR A 225 1.52 2.45 11.56
C TYR A 225 1.66 1.91 12.98
N TYR A 226 1.06 2.61 13.94
CA TYR A 226 1.06 2.26 15.37
C TYR A 226 -0.34 2.48 15.95
N GLU A 227 -0.67 1.79 17.04
CA GLU A 227 -1.97 2.00 17.70
C GLU A 227 -2.12 3.43 18.24
N ASN A 228 -1.03 4.03 18.71
CA ASN A 228 -1.03 5.38 19.26
C ASN A 228 0.37 6.04 19.20
N HIS A 229 0.45 7.31 19.51
CA HIS A 229 1.70 8.08 19.48
C HIS A 229 2.74 7.60 20.49
N ILE A 230 2.34 7.03 21.63
CA ILE A 230 3.29 6.52 22.66
C ILE A 230 4.01 5.29 22.13
N ASP A 231 3.29 4.40 21.44
CA ASP A 231 3.88 3.21 20.82
C ASP A 231 4.84 3.61 19.69
N ALA A 232 4.48 4.64 18.90
CA ALA A 232 5.37 5.20 17.91
C ALA A 232 6.66 5.73 18.53
N GLU A 233 6.58 6.58 19.55
CA GLU A 233 7.74 7.14 20.27
C GLU A 233 8.63 6.01 20.82
N THR A 234 8.04 4.98 21.42
CA THR A 234 8.74 3.82 21.98
C THR A 234 9.48 3.05 20.89
N SER A 235 8.79 2.78 19.76
CA SER A 235 9.37 2.07 18.62
C SER A 235 10.52 2.84 17.98
N TYR A 236 10.37 4.15 17.76
CA TYR A 236 11.45 5.00 17.23
C TYR A 236 12.65 5.06 18.18
N ALA A 237 12.41 5.18 19.49
CA ALA A 237 13.50 5.17 20.49
C ALA A 237 14.28 3.85 20.47
N ARG A 238 13.57 2.70 20.41
CA ARG A 238 14.19 1.39 20.32
C ARG A 238 14.97 1.22 19.00
N PHE A 239 14.44 1.68 17.88
CA PHE A 239 15.15 1.63 16.60
C PHE A 239 16.42 2.50 16.65
N ALA A 240 16.35 3.70 17.22
CA ALA A 240 17.50 4.58 17.39
C ALA A 240 18.61 3.96 18.28
N GLU A 241 18.21 3.16 19.29
CA GLU A 241 19.17 2.49 20.17
C GLU A 241 19.79 1.24 19.54
N ASN A 242 19.00 0.44 18.79
CA ASN A 242 19.39 -0.92 18.39
C ASN A 242 19.46 -1.13 16.88
N GLY A 243 18.91 -0.21 16.07
CA GLY A 243 18.74 -0.35 14.62
C GLY A 243 19.85 0.31 13.77
N SER A 244 21.00 0.66 14.34
CA SER A 244 22.02 1.47 13.66
C SER A 244 22.56 0.83 12.36
N GLU A 245 22.67 -0.50 12.29
CA GLU A 245 23.11 -1.21 11.09
C GLU A 245 22.03 -1.15 10.00
N VAL A 246 20.76 -1.31 10.36
CA VAL A 246 19.61 -1.19 9.45
C VAL A 246 19.47 0.24 8.99
N GLN A 247 19.63 1.23 9.89
CA GLN A 247 19.62 2.64 9.52
C GLN A 247 20.69 2.97 8.48
N ALA A 248 21.90 2.44 8.63
CA ALA A 248 22.97 2.65 7.65
C ALA A 248 22.63 2.06 6.26
N MET A 249 21.85 0.99 6.18
CA MET A 249 21.35 0.44 4.91
C MET A 249 20.30 1.36 4.28
N PHE A 250 19.38 1.91 5.07
CA PHE A 250 18.45 2.93 4.58
C PHE A 250 19.17 4.18 4.10
N ASP A 251 20.11 4.70 4.87
CA ASP A 251 20.90 5.88 4.50
C ASP A 251 21.70 5.67 3.21
N ALA A 252 22.12 4.44 2.92
CA ALA A 252 22.78 4.12 1.65
C ALA A 252 21.79 4.12 0.48
N SER A 253 20.52 3.76 0.69
CA SER A 253 19.49 3.64 -0.34
C SER A 253 18.84 4.98 -0.68
N ALA A 254 18.45 5.76 0.33
CA ALA A 254 17.63 6.95 0.17
C ALA A 254 17.90 8.00 1.25
N THR A 255 17.51 9.22 0.94
CA THR A 255 17.39 10.32 1.90
C THR A 255 15.90 10.60 2.10
N CYS A 256 15.45 10.57 3.36
CA CYS A 256 14.06 10.77 3.71
C CYS A 256 13.88 12.02 4.59
N GLU A 257 12.77 12.71 4.36
CA GLU A 257 12.25 13.78 5.22
C GLU A 257 11.12 13.20 6.12
N GLY A 258 10.90 13.80 7.25
CA GLY A 258 9.89 13.35 8.24
C GLY A 258 10.53 12.76 9.50
N PRO A 259 9.77 12.00 10.32
CA PRO A 259 8.39 11.59 10.04
C PRO A 259 7.38 12.73 10.20
N ASN A 260 6.32 12.67 9.39
CA ASN A 260 5.13 13.52 9.52
C ASN A 260 4.01 12.66 10.11
N ALA A 261 3.54 13.02 11.30
CA ALA A 261 2.52 12.25 12.02
C ALA A 261 1.11 12.67 11.62
N SER A 262 0.20 11.70 11.57
CA SER A 262 -1.24 11.92 11.38
C SER A 262 -2.04 11.01 12.31
N ASP A 263 -3.14 11.50 12.85
CA ASP A 263 -4.22 10.69 13.37
C ASP A 263 -4.99 10.08 12.20
N SER A 264 -5.28 8.79 12.26
CA SER A 264 -5.82 8.04 11.14
C SER A 264 -7.07 7.27 11.54
N TYR A 265 -8.04 7.22 10.64
CA TYR A 265 -9.37 6.66 10.89
C TYR A 265 -9.81 5.80 9.71
N GLN A 266 -10.34 4.60 9.98
CA GLN A 266 -11.00 3.80 8.95
C GLN A 266 -12.32 4.46 8.57
N PHE A 267 -12.55 4.61 7.26
CA PHE A 267 -13.79 5.11 6.70
C PHE A 267 -14.62 3.99 6.07
N TYR A 268 -13.97 3.02 5.46
CA TYR A 268 -14.61 1.88 4.78
C TYR A 268 -13.73 0.62 4.87
N PRO A 269 -14.27 -0.59 5.05
CA PRO A 269 -15.69 -0.80 5.43
C PRO A 269 -16.02 -0.12 6.75
N ASP A 270 -17.31 0.04 7.05
CA ASP A 270 -17.74 0.63 8.33
C ASP A 270 -17.19 -0.24 9.47
N PRO A 271 -16.37 0.32 10.39
CA PRO A 271 -15.79 -0.46 11.47
C PRO A 271 -16.82 -1.08 12.42
N ASP A 272 -18.04 -0.52 12.49
CA ASP A 272 -19.14 -1.04 13.31
C ASP A 272 -19.82 -2.25 12.66
N ASP A 273 -19.68 -2.46 11.36
CA ASP A 273 -20.23 -3.61 10.62
C ASP A 273 -19.33 -4.86 10.70
N GLU A 274 -18.06 -4.72 11.07
CA GLU A 274 -17.10 -5.82 11.21
C GLU A 274 -17.04 -6.43 12.64
N ALA A 275 -17.83 -5.93 13.61
CA ALA A 275 -17.76 -6.28 15.04
C ALA A 275 -18.68 -7.46 15.45
#